data_281b7c23f6c4628460ee9cf0ab0b07e1
#
_entry.id   281b7c23f6c4628460ee9cf0ab0b07e1
#
_cell.length_a   1.000
_cell.length_b   1.000
_cell.length_c   1.000
_cell.angle_alpha   90.00
_cell.angle_beta   90.00
_cell.angle_gamma   90.00
#
_symmetry.space_group_name_H-M   'P 1'
#
loop_
_entity.id
_entity.type
_entity.pdbx_description
1 polymer ?
#
loop_
_entity_poly.entity_id
_entity_poly.type
_entity_poly.pdbx_seq_one_letter_code
_entity_poly.pdbx_strand_id
1 'polypeptide(L)'
;MTAPEIGKPEDYIRVLDRGGYFEVTSLSEDDRKRNEMYQANLKREKAQASFADYAEYLKSLDMKATIRSFEPVYMARIAQLTNKSNQFNLTTQRMTQAQIEQMAADDSYITPYGKLEDKFGDNGVVSVVIAQREE
;
A
#
# COMPACT_ATOMS: atom_id res chain seq x y z
N MET A 1 27.98 8.78 -5.01
CA MET A 1 27.52 9.96 -4.26
C MET A 1 28.67 10.51 -3.48
N THR A 2 29.10 11.72 -3.80
CA THR A 2 30.16 12.40 -3.05
C THR A 2 29.55 13.18 -1.89
N ALA A 3 30.09 12.99 -0.69
CA ALA A 3 29.66 13.77 0.46
C ALA A 3 30.14 15.23 0.33
N PRO A 4 29.33 16.24 0.67
CA PRO A 4 29.76 17.63 0.68
C PRO A 4 30.80 17.90 1.79
N GLU A 5 31.73 18.80 1.53
CA GLU A 5 32.58 19.31 2.60
C GLU A 5 31.77 20.20 3.53
N ILE A 6 31.74 19.84 4.79
CA ILE A 6 31.02 20.57 5.84
C ILE A 6 32.03 21.05 6.88
N GLY A 7 32.27 22.36 6.91
CA GLY A 7 33.28 22.96 7.80
C GLY A 7 32.84 23.11 9.25
N LYS A 8 31.61 23.61 9.46
CA LYS A 8 31.00 23.81 10.78
C LYS A 8 29.62 23.26 10.89
N PRO A 9 29.16 22.79 12.06
CA PRO A 9 27.80 22.27 12.25
C PRO A 9 26.72 23.26 11.85
N GLU A 10 26.92 24.54 12.03
CA GLU A 10 25.93 25.57 11.65
C GLU A 10 25.71 25.67 10.15
N ASP A 11 26.70 25.27 9.37
CA ASP A 11 26.66 25.35 7.90
C ASP A 11 26.03 24.10 7.26
N TYR A 12 25.71 23.04 8.01
CA TYR A 12 25.20 21.76 7.49
C TYR A 12 23.95 21.93 6.65
N ILE A 13 22.97 22.67 7.14
CA ILE A 13 21.70 22.92 6.43
C ILE A 13 21.97 23.73 5.15
N ARG A 14 22.79 24.74 5.22
CA ARG A 14 23.16 25.57 4.06
C ARG A 14 23.87 24.81 2.97
N VAL A 15 24.87 24.01 3.35
CA VAL A 15 25.64 23.22 2.40
C VAL A 15 24.83 22.18 1.74
N LEU A 16 23.95 21.49 2.48
CA LEU A 16 23.03 20.47 1.95
C LEU A 16 21.97 21.11 1.04
N ASP A 17 21.40 22.24 1.40
CA ASP A 17 20.46 22.99 0.57
C ASP A 17 21.08 23.47 -0.75
N ARG A 18 22.26 24.08 -0.69
CA ARG A 18 22.97 24.55 -1.88
C ARG A 18 23.40 23.45 -2.83
N GLY A 19 23.71 22.29 -2.28
CA GLY A 19 24.08 21.12 -3.07
C GLY A 19 22.90 20.45 -3.77
N GLY A 20 21.66 20.84 -3.46
CA GLY A 20 20.46 20.23 -4.02
C GLY A 20 20.25 18.76 -3.63
N TYR A 21 20.87 18.31 -2.51
CA TYR A 21 20.80 16.90 -2.07
C TYR A 21 19.40 16.46 -1.66
N PHE A 22 18.57 17.40 -1.24
CA PHE A 22 17.17 17.18 -0.83
C PHE A 22 16.17 17.63 -1.87
N GLU A 23 16.60 18.22 -2.99
CA GLU A 23 15.72 18.63 -4.06
C GLU A 23 15.21 17.43 -4.83
N VAL A 24 13.88 17.34 -4.95
CA VAL A 24 13.22 16.31 -5.74
C VAL A 24 13.08 16.84 -7.17
N THR A 25 13.86 16.28 -8.08
CA THR A 25 13.88 16.69 -9.49
C THR A 25 12.74 16.14 -10.31
N SER A 26 12.16 15.00 -9.89
CA SER A 26 10.96 14.41 -10.49
C SER A 26 10.19 13.62 -9.45
N LEU A 27 8.88 13.86 -9.40
CA LEU A 27 7.97 13.03 -8.62
C LEU A 27 7.41 11.96 -9.55
N SER A 28 7.66 10.69 -9.24
CA SER A 28 7.01 9.59 -9.92
C SER A 28 5.52 9.53 -9.56
N GLU A 29 4.70 8.92 -10.42
CA GLU A 29 3.29 8.69 -10.08
C GLU A 29 3.11 7.89 -8.80
N ASP A 30 4.03 6.96 -8.53
CA ASP A 30 4.02 6.16 -7.31
C ASP A 30 4.28 7.01 -6.06
N ASP A 31 5.16 8.00 -6.15
CA ASP A 31 5.42 8.94 -5.06
C ASP A 31 4.22 9.85 -4.79
N ARG A 32 3.51 10.28 -5.85
CA ARG A 32 2.26 11.03 -5.70
C ARG A 32 1.20 10.20 -4.99
N LYS A 33 0.95 8.97 -5.43
CA LYS A 33 0.01 8.06 -4.79
C LYS A 33 0.36 7.79 -3.33
N ARG A 34 1.65 7.62 -3.04
CA ARG A 34 2.13 7.45 -1.67
C ARG A 34 1.83 8.68 -0.81
N ASN A 35 2.07 9.88 -1.34
CA ASN A 35 1.74 11.13 -0.66
C ASN A 35 0.24 11.30 -0.43
N GLU A 36 -0.58 11.00 -1.43
CA GLU A 36 -2.05 11.04 -1.29
C GLU A 36 -2.54 10.08 -0.21
N MET A 37 -2.02 8.85 -0.17
CA MET A 37 -2.33 7.87 0.87
C MET A 37 -1.90 8.37 2.26
N TYR A 38 -0.72 8.99 2.35
CA TYR A 38 -0.22 9.55 3.60
C TYR A 38 -1.11 10.69 4.12
N GLN A 39 -1.51 11.59 3.23
CA GLN A 39 -2.44 12.68 3.56
C GLN A 39 -3.82 12.15 3.96
N ALA A 40 -4.31 11.13 3.29
CA ALA A 40 -5.57 10.47 3.64
C ALA A 40 -5.49 9.83 5.04
N ASN A 41 -4.38 9.19 5.38
CA ASN A 41 -4.17 8.61 6.71
C ASN A 41 -4.14 9.68 7.81
N LEU A 42 -3.46 10.79 7.58
CA LEU A 42 -3.47 11.93 8.52
C LEU A 42 -4.89 12.49 8.75
N LYS A 43 -5.69 12.55 7.69
CA LYS A 43 -7.10 12.95 7.81
C LYS A 43 -7.92 11.96 8.62
N ARG A 44 -7.69 10.65 8.43
CA ARG A 44 -8.33 9.58 9.22
C ARG A 44 -7.98 9.69 10.70
N GLU A 45 -6.72 9.88 11.03
CA GLU A 45 -6.26 10.04 12.42
C GLU A 45 -6.90 11.25 13.09
N LYS A 46 -6.95 12.39 12.39
CA LYS A 46 -7.62 13.59 12.90
C LYS A 46 -9.13 13.40 13.08
N ALA A 47 -9.77 12.73 12.13
CA ALA A 47 -11.20 12.42 12.22
C ALA A 47 -11.47 11.46 13.38
N GLN A 48 -10.65 10.43 13.56
CA GLN A 48 -10.78 9.50 14.69
C GLN A 48 -10.71 10.21 16.04
N ALA A 49 -9.81 11.16 16.19
CA ALA A 49 -9.66 11.92 17.42
C ALA A 49 -10.88 12.80 17.76
N SER A 50 -11.71 13.13 16.76
CA SER A 50 -12.92 13.95 16.95
C SER A 50 -14.16 13.16 17.37
N PHE A 51 -14.13 11.82 17.29
CA PHE A 51 -15.24 10.95 17.67
C PHE A 51 -15.03 10.35 19.05
N ALA A 52 -16.07 10.36 19.86
CA ALA A 52 -16.08 9.74 21.18
C ALA A 52 -16.26 8.21 21.10
N ASP A 53 -16.98 7.74 20.08
CA ASP A 53 -17.23 6.32 19.82
C ASP A 53 -16.56 5.88 18.53
N TYR A 54 -15.75 4.82 18.62
CA TYR A 54 -15.07 4.22 17.48
C TYR A 54 -16.03 3.66 16.43
N ALA A 55 -17.18 3.13 16.85
CA ALA A 55 -18.19 2.61 15.93
C ALA A 55 -18.82 3.72 15.08
N GLU A 56 -19.05 4.90 15.65
CA GLU A 56 -19.51 6.07 14.90
C GLU A 56 -18.46 6.56 13.90
N TYR A 57 -17.19 6.56 14.30
CA TYR A 57 -16.08 6.89 13.41
C TYR A 57 -16.05 5.96 12.19
N LEU A 58 -16.14 4.64 12.41
CA LEU A 58 -16.14 3.66 11.31
C LEU A 58 -17.32 3.87 10.35
N LYS A 59 -18.52 4.16 10.88
CA LYS A 59 -19.69 4.49 10.04
C LYS A 59 -19.47 5.77 9.24
N SER A 60 -18.81 6.76 9.81
CA SER A 60 -18.53 8.03 9.13
C SER A 60 -17.58 7.92 7.95
N LEU A 61 -16.77 6.86 7.89
CA LEU A 61 -15.82 6.61 6.80
C LEU A 61 -16.50 6.21 5.48
N ASP A 62 -17.74 5.74 5.52
CA ASP A 62 -18.46 5.25 4.34
C ASP A 62 -17.63 4.25 3.53
N MET A 63 -17.10 3.24 4.21
CA MET A 63 -16.23 2.24 3.59
C MET A 63 -16.96 1.37 2.59
N LYS A 64 -16.36 1.21 1.42
CA LYS A 64 -16.83 0.32 0.36
C LYS A 64 -15.77 -0.76 0.12
N ALA A 65 -16.17 -2.00 0.24
CA ALA A 65 -15.33 -3.15 -0.08
C ALA A 65 -15.79 -3.78 -1.39
N THR A 66 -14.84 -4.03 -2.28
CA THR A 66 -15.06 -4.78 -3.51
C THR A 66 -14.28 -6.08 -3.42
N ILE A 67 -14.98 -7.21 -3.51
CA ILE A 67 -14.39 -8.55 -3.49
C ILE A 67 -14.65 -9.22 -4.83
N ARG A 68 -13.57 -9.59 -5.53
CA ARG A 68 -13.63 -10.25 -6.85
C ARG A 68 -12.51 -11.26 -6.98
N SER A 69 -12.62 -12.13 -7.97
CA SER A 69 -11.52 -13.00 -8.39
C SER A 69 -10.37 -12.18 -8.96
N PHE A 70 -9.16 -12.72 -8.92
CA PHE A 70 -7.97 -12.02 -9.40
C PHE A 70 -8.15 -11.50 -10.83
N GLU A 71 -7.81 -10.25 -11.02
CA GLU A 71 -7.86 -9.55 -12.31
C GLU A 71 -6.43 -9.21 -12.77
N PRO A 72 -6.13 -9.30 -14.08
CA PRO A 72 -4.78 -9.05 -14.61
C PRO A 72 -4.19 -7.70 -14.20
N VAL A 73 -5.03 -6.67 -14.11
CA VAL A 73 -4.61 -5.31 -13.74
C VAL A 73 -4.04 -5.21 -12.31
N TYR A 74 -4.42 -6.14 -11.44
CA TYR A 74 -3.99 -6.16 -10.04
C TYR A 74 -2.92 -7.22 -9.71
N MET A 75 -2.51 -8.04 -10.69
CA MET A 75 -1.59 -9.16 -10.45
C MET A 75 -0.26 -8.74 -9.83
N ALA A 76 0.33 -7.65 -10.27
CA ALA A 76 1.56 -7.12 -9.70
C ALA A 76 1.39 -6.71 -8.23
N ARG A 77 0.28 -6.09 -7.90
CA ARG A 77 -0.04 -5.71 -6.52
C ARG A 77 -0.35 -6.91 -5.64
N ILE A 78 -1.05 -7.90 -6.17
CA ILE A 78 -1.35 -9.16 -5.49
C ILE A 78 -0.05 -9.90 -5.17
N ALA A 79 0.86 -10.03 -6.12
CA ALA A 79 2.18 -10.62 -5.91
C ALA A 79 3.00 -9.86 -4.86
N GLN A 80 2.93 -8.54 -4.87
CA GLN A 80 3.59 -7.71 -3.87
C GLN A 80 3.05 -7.96 -2.46
N LEU A 81 1.75 -8.06 -2.29
CA LEU A 81 1.12 -8.31 -1.00
C LEU A 81 1.46 -9.70 -0.45
N THR A 82 1.39 -10.74 -1.28
CA THR A 82 1.75 -12.10 -0.88
C THR A 82 3.21 -12.22 -0.44
N ASN A 83 4.11 -11.45 -1.03
CA ASN A 83 5.53 -11.50 -0.72
C ASN A 83 5.94 -10.60 0.46
N LYS A 84 5.18 -9.55 0.74
CA LYS A 84 5.50 -8.61 1.84
C LYS A 84 4.88 -8.95 3.18
N SER A 85 3.76 -9.67 3.19
CA SER A 85 3.04 -9.96 4.42
C SER A 85 3.23 -11.42 4.83
N ASN A 86 3.86 -11.63 5.98
CA ASN A 86 3.89 -12.94 6.65
C ASN A 86 2.74 -13.09 7.66
N GLN A 87 2.10 -11.98 8.02
CA GLN A 87 0.94 -11.99 8.91
C GLN A 87 -0.25 -12.57 8.15
N PHE A 88 -0.90 -13.57 8.69
CA PHE A 88 -1.99 -14.33 8.05
C PHE A 88 -1.60 -15.14 6.81
N ASN A 89 -0.31 -15.31 6.54
CA ASN A 89 0.16 -16.24 5.53
C ASN A 89 0.49 -17.58 6.19
N LEU A 90 -0.46 -18.50 6.18
CA LEU A 90 -0.36 -19.78 6.87
C LEU A 90 0.77 -20.67 6.34
N THR A 91 1.09 -20.55 5.06
CA THR A 91 2.10 -21.37 4.40
C THR A 91 3.45 -20.69 4.29
N THR A 92 3.51 -19.38 4.54
CA THR A 92 4.71 -18.54 4.36
C THR A 92 5.37 -18.66 2.97
N GLN A 93 4.64 -19.18 1.99
CA GLN A 93 5.13 -19.33 0.63
C GLN A 93 5.17 -17.97 -0.07
N ARG A 94 6.31 -17.72 -0.69
CA ARG A 94 6.48 -16.57 -1.59
C ARG A 94 6.26 -17.04 -3.01
N MET A 95 5.43 -16.29 -3.74
CA MET A 95 5.03 -16.64 -5.10
C MET A 95 5.42 -15.55 -6.06
N THR A 96 5.87 -15.95 -7.24
CA THR A 96 6.08 -15.02 -8.35
C THR A 96 4.73 -14.61 -8.95
N GLN A 97 4.71 -13.49 -9.68
CA GLN A 97 3.51 -13.06 -10.40
C GLN A 97 3.01 -14.13 -11.37
N ALA A 98 3.92 -14.82 -12.09
CA ALA A 98 3.57 -15.88 -13.01
C ALA A 98 2.88 -17.07 -12.31
N GLN A 99 3.34 -17.46 -11.13
CA GLN A 99 2.69 -18.51 -10.32
C GLN A 99 1.29 -18.12 -9.89
N ILE A 100 1.10 -16.87 -9.49
CA ILE A 100 -0.21 -16.33 -9.09
C ILE A 100 -1.17 -16.29 -10.28
N GLU A 101 -0.70 -15.89 -11.45
CA GLU A 101 -1.48 -15.90 -12.69
C GLU A 101 -1.92 -17.33 -13.09
N GLN A 102 -1.03 -18.30 -12.93
CA GLN A 102 -1.36 -19.72 -13.16
C GLN A 102 -2.46 -20.22 -12.20
N MET A 103 -2.35 -19.87 -10.92
CA MET A 103 -3.37 -20.24 -9.92
C MET A 103 -4.69 -19.55 -10.19
N ALA A 104 -4.69 -18.32 -10.67
CA ALA A 104 -5.90 -17.57 -11.02
C ALA A 104 -6.63 -18.17 -12.24
N ALA A 105 -5.88 -18.83 -13.14
CA ALA A 105 -6.43 -19.51 -14.31
C ALA A 105 -6.90 -20.95 -14.02
N ASP A 106 -6.54 -21.50 -12.87
CA ASP A 106 -6.85 -22.86 -12.47
C ASP A 106 -8.12 -22.91 -11.61
N ASP A 107 -9.13 -23.62 -12.07
CA ASP A 107 -10.42 -23.78 -11.38
C ASP A 107 -10.33 -24.52 -10.03
N SER A 108 -9.22 -25.20 -9.76
CA SER A 108 -8.96 -25.84 -8.47
C SER A 108 -8.63 -24.85 -7.35
N TYR A 109 -8.35 -23.61 -7.70
CA TYR A 109 -8.05 -22.55 -6.75
C TYR A 109 -9.19 -21.55 -6.62
N ILE A 110 -9.34 -21.01 -5.43
CA ILE A 110 -10.20 -19.86 -5.13
C ILE A 110 -9.28 -18.69 -4.85
N THR A 111 -9.35 -17.65 -5.69
CA THR A 111 -8.41 -16.54 -5.67
C THR A 111 -9.13 -15.18 -5.63
N PRO A 112 -9.83 -14.84 -4.52
CA PRO A 112 -10.42 -13.53 -4.38
C PRO A 112 -9.40 -12.50 -3.89
N TYR A 113 -9.58 -11.26 -4.31
CA TYR A 113 -8.95 -10.10 -3.72
C TYR A 113 -9.98 -9.16 -3.12
N GLY A 114 -9.59 -8.40 -2.11
CA GLY A 114 -10.39 -7.33 -1.52
C GLY A 114 -9.79 -5.96 -1.77
N LYS A 115 -10.58 -5.07 -2.35
CA LYS A 115 -10.27 -3.66 -2.54
C LYS A 115 -11.09 -2.84 -1.57
N LEU A 116 -10.48 -1.84 -0.94
CA LEU A 116 -11.13 -0.99 0.04
C LEU A 116 -11.04 0.48 -0.35
N GLU A 117 -12.17 1.14 -0.34
CA GLU A 117 -12.30 2.59 -0.52
C GLU A 117 -13.03 3.20 0.68
N ASP A 118 -12.69 4.43 1.03
CA ASP A 118 -13.45 5.22 2.00
C ASP A 118 -13.57 6.68 1.55
N LYS A 119 -14.25 7.52 2.34
CA LYS A 119 -14.45 8.93 1.99
C LYS A 119 -13.16 9.75 1.83
N PHE A 120 -12.04 9.26 2.36
CA PHE A 120 -10.75 9.93 2.26
C PHE A 120 -9.90 9.46 1.08
N GLY A 121 -10.23 8.35 0.46
CA GLY A 121 -9.54 7.84 -0.71
C GLY A 121 -9.66 6.35 -0.94
N ASP A 122 -9.08 5.92 -2.06
CA ASP A 122 -8.99 4.52 -2.47
C ASP A 122 -7.69 3.92 -1.91
N ASN A 123 -7.81 2.91 -1.05
CA ASN A 123 -6.68 2.17 -0.50
C ASN A 123 -6.17 1.07 -1.46
N GLY A 124 -6.86 0.83 -2.57
CA GLY A 124 -6.53 -0.21 -3.52
C GLY A 124 -6.75 -1.62 -2.96
N VAL A 125 -6.00 -2.57 -3.48
CA VAL A 125 -6.04 -3.96 -3.01
C VAL A 125 -5.36 -4.06 -1.64
N VAL A 126 -6.13 -4.45 -0.63
CA VAL A 126 -5.68 -4.55 0.77
C VAL A 126 -5.67 -5.98 1.29
N SER A 127 -6.38 -6.89 0.63
CA SER A 127 -6.49 -8.29 1.04
C SER A 127 -6.43 -9.21 -0.16
N VAL A 128 -5.81 -10.36 0.03
CA VAL A 128 -5.64 -11.41 -0.97
C VAL A 128 -5.86 -12.75 -0.31
N VAL A 129 -6.64 -13.61 -0.94
CA VAL A 129 -6.82 -15.00 -0.50
C VAL A 129 -6.47 -15.93 -1.66
N ILE A 130 -5.70 -16.95 -1.37
CA ILE A 130 -5.41 -18.07 -2.28
C ILE A 130 -5.72 -19.34 -1.51
N ALA A 131 -6.73 -20.06 -1.95
CA ALA A 131 -7.15 -21.32 -1.34
C ALA A 131 -7.30 -22.38 -2.43
N GLN A 132 -6.83 -23.59 -2.15
CA GLN A 132 -7.03 -24.75 -2.99
C GLN A 132 -8.31 -25.45 -2.57
N ARG A 133 -9.14 -25.82 -3.55
CA ARG A 133 -10.32 -26.67 -3.30
C ARG A 133 -9.85 -28.09 -3.03
N GLU A 134 -10.28 -28.67 -1.93
CA GLU A 134 -10.17 -30.10 -1.67
C GLU A 134 -11.43 -30.78 -2.21
N GLU A 135 -11.25 -31.89 -2.91
CA GLU A 135 -12.35 -32.72 -3.35
C GLU A 135 -12.90 -33.59 -2.20
#